data_6694b2c872d3c0c9cd9264cea27d3e37
#
_entry.id   6694b2c872d3c0c9cd9264cea27d3e37
#
_cell.length_a   1.000
_cell.length_b   1.000
_cell.length_c   1.000
_cell.angle_alpha   90.00
_cell.angle_beta   90.00
_cell.angle_gamma   90.00
#
_symmetry.space_group_name_H-M   'P 1'
#
loop_
_entity.id
_entity.type
_entity.pdbx_description
1 polymer ?
#
loop_
_entity_poly.entity_id
_entity_poly.type
_entity_poly.pdbx_seq_one_letter_code
_entity_poly.pdbx_strand_id
1 'polypeptide(L)'
;MRAMPTPTPAADALPRSTAQRLAATHRFIVITVLGFASGLPLALTGQAMQAWLSMEGLDVATIGFLSLVGLPYTFKFLWAPLMDRFDLPWLGRRRGWLVATQLLLALLLFLLAGMSPKGATQAFALLAVAIAFMSASQDVVIDAYRTDLLPPRERGMGASLAVGGYRLAMILSGGIALIWTDAQQGGGWSWPEVYRLMAGLMVVAAAVSATMLPKLAAPPAAPATGVAIRHDLLGFLAVVVAVMVGYAFTDLVVAPAVRTLMAPLWQGSALGTALQGRWADLVSLLLGIGITLPLAAWAARRARFETLLSGLSNYFSQTGAAAFLLFIVLYKLGDAFAGSLMTPFLLKSMAFSPAEVGVVNKVIGLWLTIGGALLGGALMFKLGLWRALLIFGVLQMASNVGFWWLAVSGKGLMPGLVIPAFDWVVVKLAAPTPVDGGLLMVIAFENLSGGMGTAAFLAFLMSLCNQRFTATQFALLSAFASVGRVWVGPLAGVLAESIGWPAFFIVSTIAALPALAMLWWMRASVRALEA
;
A
#
# COMPACT_ATOMS: atom_id res chain seq x y z
N MET A 1 41.12 -35.65 17.48
CA MET A 1 41.33 -34.44 16.66
C MET A 1 41.01 -34.79 15.21
N ARG A 2 39.76 -34.53 14.76
CA ARG A 2 39.40 -34.61 13.34
C ARG A 2 39.57 -33.22 12.75
N ALA A 3 40.44 -33.09 11.74
CA ALA A 3 40.66 -31.84 11.03
C ALA A 3 39.36 -31.34 10.40
N MET A 4 39.01 -30.10 10.66
CA MET A 4 37.93 -29.39 9.95
C MET A 4 38.33 -29.26 8.47
N PRO A 5 37.41 -29.51 7.53
CA PRO A 5 37.71 -29.23 6.12
C PRO A 5 37.86 -27.71 5.95
N THR A 6 38.97 -27.31 5.36
CA THR A 6 39.25 -25.94 4.92
C THR A 6 38.15 -25.47 3.97
N PRO A 7 37.64 -24.24 4.09
CA PRO A 7 36.66 -23.69 3.16
C PRO A 7 37.32 -23.62 1.77
N THR A 8 36.71 -24.32 0.81
CA THR A 8 37.07 -24.24 -0.59
C THR A 8 36.95 -22.77 -1.04
N PRO A 9 38.01 -22.19 -1.67
CA PRO A 9 37.90 -20.83 -2.19
C PRO A 9 36.76 -20.76 -3.17
N ALA A 10 35.98 -19.66 -3.10
CA ALA A 10 34.89 -19.38 -4.02
C ALA A 10 35.38 -19.57 -5.46
N ALA A 11 34.80 -20.54 -6.16
CA ALA A 11 35.13 -20.82 -7.54
C ALA A 11 34.99 -19.51 -8.33
N ASP A 12 36.09 -19.02 -8.86
CA ASP A 12 36.18 -17.88 -9.77
C ASP A 12 35.06 -18.01 -10.80
N ALA A 13 34.12 -17.04 -10.79
CA ALA A 13 32.98 -17.06 -11.67
C ALA A 13 33.49 -16.91 -13.10
N LEU A 14 33.50 -18.00 -13.87
CA LEU A 14 33.77 -17.98 -15.30
C LEU A 14 32.99 -16.84 -15.96
N PRO A 15 33.61 -16.07 -16.87
CA PRO A 15 32.94 -14.97 -17.54
C PRO A 15 31.67 -15.50 -18.23
N ARG A 16 30.51 -14.89 -17.92
CA ARG A 16 29.22 -15.29 -18.51
C ARG A 16 29.33 -15.25 -20.03
N SER A 17 28.89 -16.29 -20.71
CA SER A 17 28.76 -16.29 -22.17
C SER A 17 27.79 -15.18 -22.62
N THR A 18 27.92 -14.70 -23.85
CA THR A 18 27.05 -13.68 -24.42
C THR A 18 25.58 -14.10 -24.33
N ALA A 19 25.26 -15.37 -24.56
CA ALA A 19 23.90 -15.92 -24.41
C ALA A 19 23.39 -15.84 -22.97
N GLN A 20 24.23 -16.12 -21.97
CA GLN A 20 23.88 -16.00 -20.55
C GLN A 20 23.64 -14.55 -20.14
N ARG A 21 24.41 -13.59 -20.70
CA ARG A 21 24.19 -12.15 -20.48
C ARG A 21 22.88 -11.68 -21.08
N LEU A 22 22.57 -12.07 -22.32
CA LEU A 22 21.29 -11.75 -22.98
C LEU A 22 20.10 -12.33 -22.21
N ALA A 23 20.17 -13.58 -21.76
CA ALA A 23 19.13 -14.20 -20.95
C ALA A 23 18.94 -13.49 -19.60
N ALA A 24 20.00 -13.04 -18.93
CA ALA A 24 19.91 -12.25 -17.70
C ALA A 24 19.26 -10.88 -17.95
N THR A 25 19.68 -10.18 -19.01
CA THR A 25 19.10 -8.90 -19.42
C THR A 25 17.61 -9.03 -19.71
N HIS A 26 17.21 -10.07 -20.45
CA HIS A 26 15.80 -10.35 -20.73
C HIS A 26 14.99 -10.57 -19.43
N ARG A 27 15.50 -11.37 -18.47
CA ARG A 27 14.85 -11.56 -17.17
C ARG A 27 14.70 -10.24 -16.41
N PHE A 28 15.72 -9.38 -16.41
CA PHE A 28 15.68 -8.08 -15.74
C PHE A 28 14.67 -7.12 -16.37
N ILE A 29 14.60 -7.05 -17.70
CA ILE A 29 13.58 -6.25 -18.41
C ILE A 29 12.17 -6.73 -18.03
N VAL A 30 11.94 -8.04 -18.12
CA VAL A 30 10.64 -8.64 -17.75
C VAL A 30 10.24 -8.28 -16.32
N ILE A 31 11.17 -8.39 -15.37
CA ILE A 31 10.89 -8.06 -13.96
C ILE A 31 10.61 -6.58 -13.75
N THR A 32 11.32 -5.69 -14.44
CA THR A 32 11.07 -4.25 -14.39
C THR A 32 9.68 -3.91 -14.92
N VAL A 33 9.28 -4.50 -16.04
CA VAL A 33 7.93 -4.32 -16.63
C VAL A 33 6.85 -4.88 -15.72
N LEU A 34 7.06 -6.04 -15.12
CA LEU A 34 6.11 -6.61 -14.15
C LEU A 34 6.02 -5.75 -12.89
N GLY A 35 7.15 -5.20 -12.41
CA GLY A 35 7.15 -4.21 -11.33
C GLY A 35 6.32 -2.97 -11.67
N PHE A 36 6.47 -2.46 -12.90
CA PHE A 36 5.66 -1.34 -13.40
C PHE A 36 4.17 -1.69 -13.44
N ALA A 37 3.81 -2.85 -14.00
CA ALA A 37 2.43 -3.30 -14.06
C ALA A 37 1.80 -3.49 -12.65
N SER A 38 2.60 -3.89 -11.65
CA SER A 38 2.18 -4.01 -10.25
C SER A 38 1.91 -2.65 -9.60
N GLY A 39 2.78 -1.67 -9.81
CA GLY A 39 2.68 -0.36 -9.16
C GLY A 39 1.56 0.54 -9.71
N LEU A 40 1.16 0.33 -10.98
CA LEU A 40 0.24 1.22 -11.67
C LEU A 40 -1.17 1.27 -11.04
N PRO A 41 -1.85 0.15 -10.73
CA PRO A 41 -3.19 0.20 -10.16
C PRO A 41 -3.23 0.71 -8.71
N LEU A 42 -2.13 0.55 -7.95
CA LEU A 42 -2.10 0.95 -6.55
C LEU A 42 -2.31 2.45 -6.37
N ALA A 43 -1.64 3.29 -7.16
CA ALA A 43 -1.84 4.73 -7.08
C ALA A 43 -3.24 5.13 -7.58
N LEU A 44 -3.79 4.41 -8.57
CA LEU A 44 -5.13 4.66 -9.12
C LEU A 44 -6.26 4.32 -8.13
N THR A 45 -6.08 3.35 -7.25
CA THR A 45 -7.03 3.02 -6.17
C THR A 45 -6.73 3.75 -4.87
N GLY A 46 -5.64 4.51 -4.81
CA GLY A 46 -5.20 5.29 -3.67
C GLY A 46 -5.23 6.80 -3.94
N GLN A 47 -4.07 7.39 -4.04
CA GLN A 47 -3.90 8.85 -4.09
C GLN A 47 -4.46 9.51 -5.34
N ALA A 48 -4.39 8.88 -6.52
CA ALA A 48 -4.99 9.40 -7.74
C ALA A 48 -6.53 9.41 -7.62
N MET A 49 -7.11 8.34 -7.05
CA MET A 49 -8.55 8.30 -6.77
C MET A 49 -8.94 9.40 -5.77
N GLN A 50 -8.17 9.60 -4.69
CA GLN A 50 -8.43 10.68 -3.74
C GLN A 50 -8.38 12.06 -4.40
N ALA A 51 -7.45 12.28 -5.34
CA ALA A 51 -7.37 13.51 -6.11
C ALA A 51 -8.63 13.71 -6.97
N TRP A 52 -9.04 12.67 -7.72
CA TRP A 52 -10.27 12.72 -8.50
C TRP A 52 -11.48 13.06 -7.64
N LEU A 53 -11.68 12.33 -6.54
CA LEU A 53 -12.80 12.56 -5.61
C LEU A 53 -12.76 13.97 -5.00
N SER A 54 -11.56 14.48 -4.69
CA SER A 54 -11.38 15.84 -4.16
C SER A 54 -11.74 16.91 -5.20
N MET A 55 -11.33 16.72 -6.46
CA MET A 55 -11.65 17.63 -7.56
C MET A 55 -13.13 17.59 -7.93
N GLU A 56 -13.79 16.45 -7.80
CA GLU A 56 -15.26 16.30 -7.92
C GLU A 56 -16.01 16.92 -6.73
N GLY A 57 -15.34 17.32 -5.67
CA GLY A 57 -15.91 18.00 -4.53
C GLY A 57 -16.60 17.09 -3.50
N LEU A 58 -16.22 15.79 -3.43
CA LEU A 58 -16.70 14.91 -2.36
C LEU A 58 -16.14 15.38 -1.01
N ASP A 59 -16.89 15.12 0.06
CA ASP A 59 -16.45 15.42 1.43
C ASP A 59 -15.27 14.56 1.88
N VAL A 60 -14.47 15.09 2.80
CA VAL A 60 -13.22 14.45 3.26
C VAL A 60 -13.50 13.15 4.00
N ALA A 61 -14.62 13.07 4.73
CA ALA A 61 -15.01 11.85 5.42
C ALA A 61 -15.33 10.73 4.43
N THR A 62 -16.07 11.00 3.35
CA THR A 62 -16.31 10.03 2.27
C THR A 62 -15.01 9.57 1.63
N ILE A 63 -14.07 10.49 1.36
CA ILE A 63 -12.74 10.14 0.82
C ILE A 63 -11.98 9.26 1.81
N GLY A 64 -12.09 9.55 3.10
CA GLY A 64 -11.51 8.72 4.16
C GLY A 64 -12.07 7.30 4.19
N PHE A 65 -13.40 7.13 4.09
CA PHE A 65 -14.04 5.81 3.99
C PHE A 65 -13.61 5.05 2.74
N LEU A 66 -13.41 5.73 1.62
CA LEU A 66 -12.93 5.11 0.37
C LEU A 66 -11.49 4.60 0.46
N SER A 67 -10.72 4.95 1.50
CA SER A 67 -9.42 4.31 1.76
C SER A 67 -9.53 2.80 2.02
N LEU A 68 -10.70 2.32 2.48
CA LEU A 68 -10.99 0.90 2.67
C LEU A 68 -10.95 0.09 1.37
N VAL A 69 -10.97 0.73 0.21
CA VAL A 69 -10.68 0.11 -1.09
C VAL A 69 -9.34 -0.63 -1.08
N GLY A 70 -8.38 -0.21 -0.24
CA GLY A 70 -7.10 -0.89 -0.05
C GLY A 70 -7.14 -2.20 0.75
N LEU A 71 -8.29 -2.61 1.32
CA LEU A 71 -8.39 -3.84 2.12
C LEU A 71 -7.89 -5.11 1.42
N PRO A 72 -8.14 -5.35 0.12
CA PRO A 72 -7.64 -6.53 -0.56
C PRO A 72 -6.12 -6.70 -0.45
N TYR A 73 -5.34 -5.61 -0.49
CA TYR A 73 -3.88 -5.71 -0.35
C TYR A 73 -3.43 -6.23 1.03
N THR A 74 -4.24 -5.98 2.07
CA THR A 74 -3.98 -6.50 3.42
C THR A 74 -4.31 -7.98 3.53
N PHE A 75 -5.32 -8.46 2.82
CA PHE A 75 -5.83 -9.83 2.95
C PHE A 75 -5.45 -10.75 1.79
N LYS A 76 -4.57 -10.33 0.87
CA LYS A 76 -4.17 -11.11 -0.31
C LYS A 76 -3.64 -12.51 0.01
N PHE A 77 -3.10 -12.73 1.21
CA PHE A 77 -2.64 -14.03 1.67
C PHE A 77 -3.77 -15.08 1.79
N LEU A 78 -5.04 -14.65 1.89
CA LEU A 78 -6.19 -15.57 1.97
C LEU A 78 -6.41 -16.35 0.69
N TRP A 79 -6.21 -15.74 -0.49
CA TRP A 79 -6.46 -16.38 -1.79
C TRP A 79 -5.19 -16.70 -2.57
N ALA A 80 -4.02 -16.28 -2.10
CA ALA A 80 -2.74 -16.62 -2.72
C ALA A 80 -2.57 -18.14 -2.97
N PRO A 81 -2.96 -19.06 -2.04
CA PRO A 81 -2.89 -20.50 -2.28
C PRO A 81 -3.71 -20.97 -3.49
N LEU A 82 -4.82 -20.31 -3.82
CA LEU A 82 -5.63 -20.66 -4.99
C LEU A 82 -4.87 -20.39 -6.29
N MET A 83 -4.13 -19.27 -6.36
CA MET A 83 -3.32 -18.92 -7.53
C MET A 83 -2.08 -19.81 -7.70
N ASP A 84 -1.64 -20.45 -6.62
CA ASP A 84 -0.55 -21.44 -6.67
C ASP A 84 -1.03 -22.82 -7.14
N ARG A 85 -2.31 -23.11 -7.01
CA ARG A 85 -2.88 -24.43 -7.26
C ARG A 85 -3.60 -24.58 -8.60
N PHE A 86 -4.24 -23.51 -9.09
CA PHE A 86 -5.02 -23.56 -10.32
C PHE A 86 -4.23 -23.10 -11.53
N ASP A 87 -4.14 -23.96 -12.54
CA ASP A 87 -3.55 -23.61 -13.83
C ASP A 87 -4.65 -23.07 -14.76
N LEU A 88 -4.38 -21.88 -15.32
CA LEU A 88 -5.23 -21.37 -16.40
C LEU A 88 -4.85 -22.01 -17.73
N PRO A 89 -5.84 -22.41 -18.55
CA PRO A 89 -5.55 -23.06 -19.83
C PRO A 89 -4.73 -22.15 -20.76
N TRP A 90 -3.95 -22.77 -21.63
CA TRP A 90 -3.13 -22.22 -22.74
C TRP A 90 -1.82 -21.54 -22.38
N LEU A 91 -1.74 -20.77 -21.29
CA LEU A 91 -0.53 -19.99 -20.95
C LEU A 91 0.27 -20.56 -19.77
N GLY A 92 -0.24 -21.60 -19.11
CA GLY A 92 0.33 -22.15 -17.89
C GLY A 92 0.04 -21.29 -16.65
N ARG A 93 0.36 -21.81 -15.47
CA ARG A 93 -0.08 -21.24 -14.19
C ARG A 93 0.28 -19.76 -14.04
N ARG A 94 1.57 -19.42 -14.01
CA ARG A 94 2.01 -18.05 -13.71
C ARG A 94 1.62 -17.04 -14.80
N ARG A 95 1.92 -17.36 -16.06
CA ARG A 95 1.61 -16.47 -17.19
C ARG A 95 0.10 -16.33 -17.40
N GLY A 96 -0.66 -17.42 -17.26
CA GLY A 96 -2.11 -17.40 -17.39
C GLY A 96 -2.75 -16.46 -16.38
N TRP A 97 -2.38 -16.57 -15.10
CA TRP A 97 -2.88 -15.67 -14.05
C TRP A 97 -2.46 -14.21 -14.28
N LEU A 98 -1.20 -13.95 -14.70
CA LEU A 98 -0.75 -12.59 -15.00
C LEU A 98 -1.59 -11.95 -16.10
N VAL A 99 -1.75 -12.63 -17.23
CA VAL A 99 -2.54 -12.11 -18.36
C VAL A 99 -4.01 -11.93 -17.97
N ALA A 100 -4.60 -12.89 -17.27
CA ALA A 100 -5.99 -12.81 -16.84
C ALA A 100 -6.23 -11.63 -15.87
N THR A 101 -5.38 -11.46 -14.87
CA THR A 101 -5.50 -10.35 -13.91
C THR A 101 -5.27 -8.99 -14.57
N GLN A 102 -4.31 -8.88 -15.50
CA GLN A 102 -4.02 -7.64 -16.22
C GLN A 102 -5.16 -7.24 -17.19
N LEU A 103 -5.74 -8.19 -17.92
CA LEU A 103 -6.89 -7.91 -18.77
C LEU A 103 -8.13 -7.54 -17.95
N LEU A 104 -8.33 -8.21 -16.82
CA LEU A 104 -9.45 -7.88 -15.94
C LEU A 104 -9.26 -6.50 -15.30
N LEU A 105 -8.04 -6.14 -14.90
CA LEU A 105 -7.70 -4.80 -14.44
C LEU A 105 -7.94 -3.74 -15.52
N ALA A 106 -7.55 -4.01 -16.76
CA ALA A 106 -7.81 -3.11 -17.87
C ALA A 106 -9.32 -2.87 -18.05
N LEU A 107 -10.11 -3.93 -18.04
CA LEU A 107 -11.58 -3.85 -18.13
C LEU A 107 -12.16 -3.03 -16.96
N LEU A 108 -11.78 -3.34 -15.72
CA LEU A 108 -12.31 -2.67 -14.54
C LEU A 108 -11.92 -1.19 -14.49
N LEU A 109 -10.69 -0.83 -14.87
CA LEU A 109 -10.25 0.57 -15.00
C LEU A 109 -11.03 1.31 -16.08
N PHE A 110 -11.29 0.66 -17.21
CA PHE A 110 -12.10 1.24 -18.29
C PHE A 110 -13.55 1.47 -17.86
N LEU A 111 -14.14 0.51 -17.12
CA LEU A 111 -15.50 0.65 -16.57
C LEU A 111 -15.55 1.78 -15.51
N LEU A 112 -14.54 1.87 -14.62
CA LEU A 112 -14.47 2.94 -13.64
C LEU A 112 -14.39 4.33 -14.28
N ALA A 113 -13.65 4.44 -15.40
CA ALA A 113 -13.57 5.66 -16.19
C ALA A 113 -14.90 6.13 -16.79
N GLY A 114 -15.89 5.24 -16.90
CA GLY A 114 -17.24 5.57 -17.35
C GLY A 114 -18.19 6.00 -16.24
N MET A 115 -17.74 5.99 -14.98
CA MET A 115 -18.60 6.28 -13.82
C MET A 115 -18.36 7.67 -13.25
N SER A 116 -19.43 8.29 -12.74
CA SER A 116 -19.32 9.52 -11.95
C SER A 116 -19.20 9.16 -10.46
N PRO A 117 -18.13 9.57 -9.76
CA PRO A 117 -18.00 9.32 -8.33
C PRO A 117 -19.15 9.90 -7.50
N LYS A 118 -19.66 11.06 -7.88
CA LYS A 118 -20.77 11.74 -7.22
C LYS A 118 -22.14 11.11 -7.48
N GLY A 119 -22.36 10.68 -8.72
CA GLY A 119 -23.66 10.16 -9.16
C GLY A 119 -23.94 8.73 -8.69
N ALA A 120 -22.88 7.93 -8.46
CA ALA A 120 -22.99 6.51 -8.13
C ALA A 120 -21.89 6.05 -7.16
N THR A 121 -21.71 6.74 -6.03
CA THR A 121 -20.61 6.54 -5.09
C THR A 121 -20.45 5.09 -4.64
N GLN A 122 -21.53 4.38 -4.36
CA GLN A 122 -21.50 2.97 -3.96
C GLN A 122 -20.97 2.06 -5.08
N ALA A 123 -21.48 2.19 -6.30
CA ALA A 123 -21.03 1.40 -7.44
C ALA A 123 -19.58 1.72 -7.80
N PHE A 124 -19.19 3.00 -7.71
CA PHE A 124 -17.80 3.44 -7.87
C PHE A 124 -16.88 2.78 -6.83
N ALA A 125 -17.27 2.77 -5.55
CA ALA A 125 -16.52 2.14 -4.48
C ALA A 125 -16.37 0.62 -4.68
N LEU A 126 -17.45 -0.07 -5.06
CA LEU A 126 -17.42 -1.51 -5.34
C LEU A 126 -16.47 -1.84 -6.50
N LEU A 127 -16.51 -1.03 -7.55
CA LEU A 127 -15.62 -1.21 -8.71
C LEU A 127 -14.16 -0.92 -8.34
N ALA A 128 -13.90 0.09 -7.51
CA ALA A 128 -12.58 0.38 -6.99
C ALA A 128 -12.04 -0.76 -6.10
N VAL A 129 -12.88 -1.38 -5.25
CA VAL A 129 -12.52 -2.59 -4.49
C VAL A 129 -12.21 -3.76 -5.42
N ALA A 130 -12.97 -3.95 -6.50
CA ALA A 130 -12.69 -4.99 -7.49
C ALA A 130 -11.34 -4.76 -8.19
N ILE A 131 -10.99 -3.50 -8.52
CA ILE A 131 -9.68 -3.14 -9.05
C ILE A 131 -8.58 -3.46 -8.04
N ALA A 132 -8.74 -3.07 -6.78
CA ALA A 132 -7.77 -3.35 -5.72
C ALA A 132 -7.59 -4.86 -5.48
N PHE A 133 -8.68 -5.64 -5.54
CA PHE A 133 -8.63 -7.09 -5.43
C PHE A 133 -7.86 -7.74 -6.59
N MET A 134 -8.13 -7.32 -7.83
CA MET A 134 -7.39 -7.81 -8.99
C MET A 134 -5.93 -7.37 -8.98
N SER A 135 -5.64 -6.16 -8.54
CA SER A 135 -4.27 -5.67 -8.39
C SER A 135 -3.50 -6.43 -7.32
N ALA A 136 -4.10 -6.65 -6.14
CA ALA A 136 -3.52 -7.47 -5.09
C ALA A 136 -3.28 -8.93 -5.54
N SER A 137 -4.19 -9.45 -6.38
CA SER A 137 -4.07 -10.76 -7.00
C SER A 137 -2.91 -10.81 -8.01
N GLN A 138 -2.79 -9.78 -8.84
CA GLN A 138 -1.65 -9.62 -9.75
C GLN A 138 -0.32 -9.60 -8.98
N ASP A 139 -0.25 -8.86 -7.87
CA ASP A 139 0.96 -8.76 -7.04
C ASP A 139 1.40 -10.11 -6.51
N VAL A 140 0.47 -10.94 -6.02
CA VAL A 140 0.75 -12.32 -5.56
C VAL A 140 1.42 -13.13 -6.67
N VAL A 141 0.90 -13.05 -7.89
CA VAL A 141 1.45 -13.82 -9.02
C VAL A 141 2.80 -13.27 -9.49
N ILE A 142 2.97 -11.93 -9.52
CA ILE A 142 4.25 -11.29 -9.87
C ILE A 142 5.34 -11.68 -8.88
N ASP A 143 5.05 -11.63 -7.57
CA ASP A 143 6.01 -11.99 -6.51
C ASP A 143 6.43 -13.46 -6.63
N ALA A 144 5.49 -14.36 -6.90
CA ALA A 144 5.78 -15.76 -7.12
C ALA A 144 6.57 -15.98 -8.42
N TYR A 145 6.15 -15.36 -9.53
CA TYR A 145 6.85 -15.47 -10.82
C TYR A 145 8.30 -14.97 -10.72
N ARG A 146 8.51 -13.82 -10.06
CA ARG A 146 9.86 -13.27 -9.83
C ARG A 146 10.75 -14.22 -9.05
N THR A 147 10.19 -14.85 -8.01
CA THR A 147 10.93 -15.82 -7.18
C THR A 147 11.30 -17.07 -7.97
N ASP A 148 10.40 -17.55 -8.82
CA ASP A 148 10.60 -18.72 -9.66
C ASP A 148 11.54 -18.44 -10.85
N LEU A 149 11.54 -17.21 -11.40
CA LEU A 149 12.33 -16.82 -12.57
C LEU A 149 13.81 -16.54 -12.23
N LEU A 150 14.08 -15.95 -11.05
CA LEU A 150 15.41 -15.44 -10.73
C LEU A 150 16.29 -16.48 -10.03
N PRO A 151 17.45 -16.83 -10.61
CA PRO A 151 18.46 -17.60 -9.89
C PRO A 151 18.94 -16.83 -8.65
N PRO A 152 19.38 -17.52 -7.57
CA PRO A 152 19.76 -16.89 -6.30
C PRO A 152 20.72 -15.70 -6.44
N ARG A 153 21.68 -15.77 -7.35
CA ARG A 153 22.66 -14.70 -7.62
C ARG A 153 22.06 -13.44 -8.24
N GLU A 154 20.88 -13.53 -8.88
CA GLU A 154 20.21 -12.42 -9.57
C GLU A 154 19.08 -11.80 -8.74
N ARG A 155 18.69 -12.42 -7.61
CA ARG A 155 17.54 -11.99 -6.80
C ARG A 155 17.68 -10.56 -6.26
N GLY A 156 18.87 -10.17 -5.81
CA GLY A 156 19.10 -8.82 -5.29
C GLY A 156 18.87 -7.74 -6.35
N MET A 157 19.52 -7.88 -7.52
CA MET A 157 19.34 -6.95 -8.64
C MET A 157 17.90 -6.96 -9.15
N GLY A 158 17.30 -8.14 -9.30
CA GLY A 158 15.92 -8.28 -9.76
C GLY A 158 14.91 -7.64 -8.78
N ALA A 159 15.14 -7.75 -7.48
CA ALA A 159 14.32 -7.07 -6.48
C ALA A 159 14.40 -5.56 -6.62
N SER A 160 15.60 -5.00 -6.77
CA SER A 160 15.81 -3.56 -6.97
C SER A 160 15.14 -3.05 -8.25
N LEU A 161 15.24 -3.80 -9.36
CA LEU A 161 14.61 -3.45 -10.63
C LEU A 161 13.09 -3.54 -10.57
N ALA A 162 12.53 -4.55 -9.87
CA ALA A 162 11.09 -4.64 -9.64
C ALA A 162 10.57 -3.42 -8.86
N VAL A 163 11.28 -3.04 -7.78
CA VAL A 163 10.94 -1.83 -7.00
C VAL A 163 11.09 -0.58 -7.86
N GLY A 164 12.13 -0.49 -8.68
CA GLY A 164 12.30 0.63 -9.63
C GLY A 164 11.12 0.76 -10.58
N GLY A 165 10.73 -0.34 -11.24
CA GLY A 165 9.56 -0.37 -12.13
C GLY A 165 8.27 0.03 -11.40
N TYR A 166 8.05 -0.50 -10.21
CA TYR A 166 6.91 -0.17 -9.34
C TYR A 166 6.84 1.32 -9.01
N ARG A 167 7.98 1.93 -8.67
CA ARG A 167 8.06 3.37 -8.36
C ARG A 167 7.82 4.24 -9.60
N LEU A 168 8.36 3.85 -10.77
CA LEU A 168 8.07 4.54 -12.03
C LEU A 168 6.58 4.54 -12.37
N ALA A 169 5.89 3.42 -12.14
CA ALA A 169 4.44 3.34 -12.32
C ALA A 169 3.69 4.29 -11.37
N MET A 170 4.12 4.37 -10.10
CA MET A 170 3.52 5.30 -9.14
C MET A 170 3.75 6.77 -9.51
N ILE A 171 4.90 7.11 -10.12
CA ILE A 171 5.14 8.45 -10.67
C ILE A 171 4.13 8.72 -11.79
N LEU A 172 3.97 7.79 -12.72
CA LEU A 172 3.07 7.95 -13.85
C LEU A 172 1.61 8.09 -13.39
N SER A 173 1.11 7.10 -12.66
CA SER A 173 -0.32 7.01 -12.29
C SER A 173 -0.71 7.92 -11.12
N GLY A 174 0.23 8.37 -10.31
CA GLY A 174 -0.02 9.26 -9.17
C GLY A 174 0.48 10.68 -9.37
N GLY A 175 1.62 10.88 -9.99
CA GLY A 175 2.27 12.19 -10.13
C GLY A 175 1.95 12.85 -11.47
N ILE A 176 2.31 12.18 -12.55
CA ILE A 176 2.11 12.70 -13.92
C ILE A 176 0.61 12.82 -14.22
N ALA A 177 -0.21 11.89 -13.75
CA ALA A 177 -1.67 11.96 -13.86
C ALA A 177 -2.23 13.26 -13.25
N LEU A 178 -1.73 13.70 -12.09
CA LEU A 178 -2.11 14.98 -11.48
C LEU A 178 -1.72 16.17 -12.35
N ILE A 179 -0.53 16.13 -12.97
CA ILE A 179 -0.09 17.19 -13.90
C ILE A 179 -1.03 17.26 -15.11
N TRP A 180 -1.37 16.12 -15.70
CA TRP A 180 -2.29 16.09 -16.86
C TRP A 180 -3.67 16.66 -16.55
N THR A 181 -4.18 16.45 -15.34
CA THR A 181 -5.50 16.96 -14.93
C THR A 181 -5.53 18.44 -14.60
N ASP A 182 -4.36 19.10 -14.50
CA ASP A 182 -4.29 20.54 -14.30
C ASP A 182 -4.68 21.27 -15.58
N ALA A 183 -5.75 22.07 -15.53
CA ALA A 183 -6.28 22.78 -16.69
C ALA A 183 -5.35 23.88 -17.21
N GLN A 184 -4.51 24.46 -16.34
CA GLN A 184 -3.61 25.56 -16.70
C GLN A 184 -2.23 25.04 -17.14
N GLN A 185 -1.74 23.99 -16.52
CA GLN A 185 -0.38 23.50 -16.68
C GLN A 185 -0.27 22.24 -17.51
N GLY A 186 -1.23 21.30 -17.38
CA GLY A 186 -1.11 19.95 -17.90
C GLY A 186 -2.01 19.63 -19.10
N GLY A 187 -2.79 20.58 -19.59
CA GLY A 187 -3.71 20.39 -20.72
C GLY A 187 -5.12 19.99 -20.31
N GLY A 188 -5.44 19.91 -19.02
CA GLY A 188 -6.79 19.77 -18.50
C GLY A 188 -7.47 18.44 -18.82
N TRP A 189 -6.72 17.35 -18.82
CA TRP A 189 -7.29 16.01 -18.98
C TRP A 189 -8.32 15.72 -17.90
N SER A 190 -9.42 15.11 -18.29
CA SER A 190 -10.38 14.57 -17.33
C SER A 190 -9.84 13.29 -16.67
N TRP A 191 -10.24 13.03 -15.43
CA TRP A 191 -9.88 11.77 -14.76
C TRP A 191 -10.34 10.52 -15.55
N PRO A 192 -11.53 10.49 -16.18
CA PRO A 192 -11.91 9.41 -17.09
C PRO A 192 -10.89 9.14 -18.22
N GLU A 193 -10.31 10.19 -18.82
CA GLU A 193 -9.27 10.02 -19.87
C GLU A 193 -8.01 9.40 -19.31
N VAL A 194 -7.56 9.86 -18.12
CA VAL A 194 -6.42 9.28 -17.42
C VAL A 194 -6.64 7.79 -17.16
N TYR A 195 -7.80 7.41 -16.60
CA TYR A 195 -8.09 6.00 -16.30
C TYR A 195 -8.20 5.13 -17.55
N ARG A 196 -8.73 5.66 -18.67
CA ARG A 196 -8.74 4.96 -19.96
C ARG A 196 -7.33 4.73 -20.50
N LEU A 197 -6.45 5.72 -20.39
CA LEU A 197 -5.04 5.55 -20.75
C LEU A 197 -4.38 4.46 -19.90
N MET A 198 -4.59 4.47 -18.60
CA MET A 198 -4.04 3.45 -17.68
C MET A 198 -4.61 2.05 -17.99
N ALA A 199 -5.88 1.95 -18.37
CA ALA A 199 -6.49 0.71 -18.86
C ALA A 199 -5.76 0.22 -20.12
N GLY A 200 -5.46 1.11 -21.07
CA GLY A 200 -4.67 0.79 -22.26
C GLY A 200 -3.27 0.27 -21.92
N LEU A 201 -2.59 0.90 -20.95
CA LEU A 201 -1.28 0.43 -20.47
C LEU A 201 -1.37 -0.97 -19.84
N MET A 202 -2.45 -1.30 -19.14
CA MET A 202 -2.66 -2.65 -18.62
C MET A 202 -2.89 -3.68 -19.73
N VAL A 203 -3.54 -3.32 -20.84
CA VAL A 203 -3.64 -4.18 -22.05
C VAL A 203 -2.25 -4.43 -22.63
N VAL A 204 -1.44 -3.39 -22.75
CA VAL A 204 -0.03 -3.53 -23.20
C VAL A 204 0.76 -4.45 -22.25
N ALA A 205 0.61 -4.27 -20.94
CA ALA A 205 1.25 -5.15 -19.97
C ALA A 205 0.80 -6.62 -20.13
N ALA A 206 -0.49 -6.86 -20.40
CA ALA A 206 -1.01 -8.20 -20.68
C ALA A 206 -0.41 -8.80 -21.96
N ALA A 207 -0.29 -8.00 -23.01
CA ALA A 207 0.34 -8.44 -24.27
C ALA A 207 1.83 -8.79 -24.07
N VAL A 208 2.57 -7.96 -23.31
CA VAL A 208 3.96 -8.24 -22.93
C VAL A 208 4.05 -9.51 -22.09
N SER A 209 3.15 -9.67 -21.11
CA SER A 209 3.10 -10.88 -20.27
C SER A 209 2.80 -12.14 -21.08
N ALA A 210 1.93 -12.05 -22.07
CA ALA A 210 1.58 -13.18 -22.94
C ALA A 210 2.71 -13.58 -23.90
N THR A 211 3.51 -12.62 -24.39
CA THR A 211 4.48 -12.85 -25.47
C THR A 211 5.92 -12.96 -24.96
N MET A 212 6.34 -12.09 -24.06
CA MET A 212 7.75 -11.94 -23.66
C MET A 212 8.12 -12.71 -22.39
N LEU A 213 7.17 -13.10 -21.53
CA LEU A 213 7.52 -13.83 -20.32
C LEU A 213 7.98 -15.25 -20.61
N PRO A 214 9.16 -15.68 -20.09
CA PRO A 214 9.61 -17.05 -20.16
C PRO A 214 8.59 -18.04 -19.57
N LYS A 215 8.38 -19.16 -20.23
CA LYS A 215 7.62 -20.27 -19.64
C LYS A 215 8.46 -20.88 -18.52
N LEU A 216 7.96 -20.85 -17.31
CA LEU A 216 8.58 -21.53 -16.19
C LEU A 216 8.10 -22.97 -16.14
N ALA A 217 9.03 -23.91 -15.91
CA ALA A 217 8.67 -25.26 -15.56
C ALA A 217 7.82 -25.18 -14.26
N ALA A 218 6.63 -25.79 -14.27
CA ALA A 218 5.86 -25.89 -13.05
C ALA A 218 6.68 -26.65 -12.01
N PRO A 219 6.96 -26.08 -10.81
CA PRO A 219 7.53 -26.90 -9.75
C PRO A 219 6.59 -28.10 -9.55
N PRO A 220 7.14 -29.31 -9.28
CA PRO A 220 6.29 -30.43 -8.96
C PRO A 220 5.32 -29.99 -7.88
N ALA A 221 4.02 -30.08 -8.18
CA ALA A 221 2.99 -29.75 -7.21
C ALA A 221 3.28 -30.60 -5.97
N ALA A 222 3.55 -29.96 -4.84
CA ALA A 222 3.64 -30.71 -3.59
C ALA A 222 2.37 -31.60 -3.54
N PRO A 223 2.48 -32.90 -3.23
CA PRO A 223 1.35 -33.79 -3.26
C PRO A 223 0.35 -33.39 -2.18
N ALA A 224 -0.41 -32.35 -2.47
CA ALA A 224 -1.54 -31.99 -1.67
C ALA A 224 -2.62 -33.01 -2.00
N THR A 225 -2.99 -33.83 -1.04
CA THR A 225 -4.12 -34.72 -1.17
C THR A 225 -5.32 -33.89 -1.62
N GLY A 226 -6.12 -34.36 -2.57
CA GLY A 226 -7.30 -33.62 -3.07
C GLY A 226 -8.25 -33.15 -1.95
N VAL A 227 -8.19 -33.78 -0.77
CA VAL A 227 -8.88 -33.41 0.46
C VAL A 227 -8.36 -32.05 1.02
N ALA A 228 -7.05 -31.80 1.05
CA ALA A 228 -6.48 -30.54 1.56
C ALA A 228 -6.86 -29.35 0.66
N ILE A 229 -6.87 -29.55 -0.67
CA ILE A 229 -7.30 -28.52 -1.62
C ILE A 229 -8.76 -28.14 -1.41
N ARG A 230 -9.62 -29.14 -1.24
CA ARG A 230 -11.05 -28.93 -1.00
C ARG A 230 -11.29 -28.18 0.32
N HIS A 231 -10.57 -28.51 1.39
CA HIS A 231 -10.70 -27.84 2.68
C HIS A 231 -10.24 -26.36 2.61
N ASP A 232 -9.14 -26.05 1.92
CA ASP A 232 -8.70 -24.66 1.77
C ASP A 232 -9.67 -23.85 0.91
N LEU A 233 -10.22 -24.42 -0.17
CA LEU A 233 -11.23 -23.75 -0.99
C LEU A 233 -12.53 -23.51 -0.20
N LEU A 234 -13.04 -24.55 0.50
CA LEU A 234 -14.21 -24.42 1.35
C LEU A 234 -13.96 -23.46 2.51
N GLY A 235 -12.75 -23.46 3.08
CA GLY A 235 -12.32 -22.53 4.12
C GLY A 235 -12.33 -21.08 3.64
N PHE A 236 -11.78 -20.84 2.45
CA PHE A 236 -11.82 -19.52 1.82
C PHE A 236 -13.26 -19.06 1.57
N LEU A 237 -14.09 -19.89 0.95
CA LEU A 237 -15.50 -19.58 0.70
C LEU A 237 -16.28 -19.34 2.00
N ALA A 238 -16.03 -20.13 3.04
CA ALA A 238 -16.65 -19.94 4.34
C ALA A 238 -16.27 -18.60 4.99
N VAL A 239 -15.00 -18.18 4.86
CA VAL A 239 -14.55 -16.86 5.33
C VAL A 239 -15.22 -15.75 4.53
N VAL A 240 -15.29 -15.86 3.20
CA VAL A 240 -15.97 -14.85 2.35
C VAL A 240 -17.45 -14.74 2.74
N VAL A 241 -18.16 -15.86 2.88
CA VAL A 241 -19.57 -15.86 3.32
C VAL A 241 -19.71 -15.25 4.71
N ALA A 242 -18.84 -15.57 5.65
CA ALA A 242 -18.85 -15.00 6.99
C ALA A 242 -18.64 -13.47 6.98
N VAL A 243 -17.75 -12.96 6.12
CA VAL A 243 -17.54 -11.53 5.93
C VAL A 243 -18.79 -10.88 5.33
N MET A 244 -19.41 -11.48 4.32
CA MET A 244 -20.65 -10.98 3.72
C MET A 244 -21.80 -10.95 4.73
N VAL A 245 -21.95 -12.00 5.54
CA VAL A 245 -22.96 -12.07 6.61
C VAL A 245 -22.68 -11.01 7.68
N GLY A 246 -21.42 -10.86 8.12
CA GLY A 246 -21.02 -9.85 9.08
C GLY A 246 -21.27 -8.44 8.58
N TYR A 247 -20.97 -8.18 7.31
CA TYR A 247 -21.28 -6.89 6.66
C TYR A 247 -22.80 -6.64 6.61
N ALA A 248 -23.58 -7.60 6.11
CA ALA A 248 -25.04 -7.46 6.03
C ALA A 248 -25.67 -7.24 7.43
N PHE A 249 -25.20 -7.99 8.44
CA PHE A 249 -25.64 -7.81 9.82
C PHE A 249 -25.28 -6.41 10.34
N THR A 250 -24.09 -5.92 10.02
CA THR A 250 -23.65 -4.56 10.39
C THR A 250 -24.55 -3.50 9.75
N ASP A 251 -24.83 -3.62 8.46
CA ASP A 251 -25.63 -2.66 7.71
C ASP A 251 -27.11 -2.67 8.14
N LEU A 252 -27.71 -3.87 8.29
CA LEU A 252 -29.13 -4.03 8.56
C LEU A 252 -29.51 -3.87 10.03
N VAL A 253 -28.60 -4.21 10.96
CA VAL A 253 -28.90 -4.26 12.40
C VAL A 253 -28.06 -3.24 13.19
N VAL A 254 -26.73 -3.28 13.02
CA VAL A 254 -25.84 -2.47 13.86
C VAL A 254 -25.94 -0.99 13.49
N ALA A 255 -25.91 -0.64 12.22
CA ALA A 255 -25.90 0.75 11.79
C ALA A 255 -27.18 1.51 12.17
N PRO A 256 -28.40 0.98 12.00
CA PRO A 256 -29.61 1.62 12.51
C PRO A 256 -29.63 1.76 14.04
N ALA A 257 -29.19 0.70 14.76
CA ALA A 257 -29.11 0.73 16.22
C ALA A 257 -28.13 1.82 16.71
N VAL A 258 -26.95 1.90 16.11
CA VAL A 258 -25.94 2.91 16.44
C VAL A 258 -26.47 4.32 16.20
N ARG A 259 -27.11 4.57 15.05
CA ARG A 259 -27.70 5.88 14.75
C ARG A 259 -28.76 6.27 15.78
N THR A 260 -29.61 5.34 16.19
CA THR A 260 -30.62 5.58 17.22
C THR A 260 -30.00 5.85 18.59
N LEU A 261 -29.01 5.06 19.00
CA LEU A 261 -28.32 5.20 20.28
C LEU A 261 -27.47 6.46 20.37
N MET A 262 -26.89 6.91 19.25
CA MET A 262 -26.04 8.11 19.21
C MET A 262 -26.86 9.40 19.04
N ALA A 263 -28.10 9.33 18.59
CA ALA A 263 -28.95 10.53 18.38
C ALA A 263 -29.06 11.44 19.62
N PRO A 264 -29.22 10.93 20.84
CA PRO A 264 -29.28 11.79 22.05
C PRO A 264 -27.95 12.51 22.34
N LEU A 265 -26.80 11.91 21.95
CA LEU A 265 -25.46 12.49 22.19
C LEU A 265 -25.26 13.78 21.35
N TRP A 266 -26.01 13.93 20.28
CA TRP A 266 -25.91 15.07 19.37
C TRP A 266 -26.81 16.23 19.75
N GLN A 267 -27.69 16.08 20.79
CA GLN A 267 -28.54 17.15 21.26
C GLN A 267 -27.69 18.27 21.85
N GLY A 268 -27.76 19.44 21.23
CA GLY A 268 -26.93 20.60 21.60
C GLY A 268 -25.53 20.63 20.98
N SER A 269 -25.16 19.65 20.15
CA SER A 269 -23.89 19.66 19.41
C SER A 269 -23.91 20.68 18.28
N ALA A 270 -22.81 21.40 18.10
CA ALA A 270 -22.59 22.31 16.97
C ALA A 270 -22.27 21.56 15.64
N LEU A 271 -22.16 20.24 15.67
CA LEU A 271 -21.86 19.44 14.50
C LEU A 271 -23.08 19.34 13.58
N GLY A 272 -22.86 19.55 12.28
CA GLY A 272 -23.91 19.38 11.28
C GLY A 272 -24.42 17.94 11.18
N THR A 273 -25.67 17.75 10.78
CA THR A 273 -26.32 16.42 10.71
C THR A 273 -25.59 15.43 9.84
N ALA A 274 -24.98 15.88 8.75
CA ALA A 274 -24.15 15.04 7.87
C ALA A 274 -22.95 14.45 8.63
N LEU A 275 -22.25 15.26 9.41
CA LEU A 275 -21.07 14.84 10.17
C LEU A 275 -21.44 13.94 11.36
N GLN A 276 -22.59 14.20 12.00
CA GLN A 276 -23.17 13.30 13.01
C GLN A 276 -23.42 11.90 12.43
N GLY A 277 -23.97 11.85 11.20
CA GLY A 277 -24.13 10.60 10.45
C GLY A 277 -22.80 9.87 10.20
N ARG A 278 -21.75 10.61 9.83
CA ARG A 278 -20.40 10.04 9.60
C ARG A 278 -19.78 9.43 10.87
N TRP A 279 -19.99 10.05 12.03
CA TRP A 279 -19.59 9.47 13.31
C TRP A 279 -20.34 8.17 13.60
N ALA A 280 -21.65 8.12 13.34
CA ALA A 280 -22.43 6.90 13.49
C ALA A 280 -21.96 5.79 12.52
N ASP A 281 -21.63 6.14 11.28
CA ASP A 281 -21.08 5.22 10.29
C ASP A 281 -19.71 4.66 10.73
N LEU A 282 -18.86 5.52 11.32
CA LEU A 282 -17.55 5.11 11.86
C LEU A 282 -17.71 4.13 13.05
N VAL A 283 -18.59 4.43 14.00
CA VAL A 283 -18.87 3.54 15.13
C VAL A 283 -19.46 2.22 14.65
N SER A 284 -20.38 2.27 13.68
CA SER A 284 -20.96 1.07 13.05
C SER A 284 -19.89 0.22 12.37
N LEU A 285 -18.95 0.84 11.67
CA LEU A 285 -17.80 0.15 11.04
C LEU A 285 -16.95 -0.56 12.10
N LEU A 286 -16.58 0.13 13.19
CA LEU A 286 -15.74 -0.46 14.24
C LEU A 286 -16.44 -1.63 14.96
N LEU A 287 -17.73 -1.50 15.26
CA LEU A 287 -18.54 -2.58 15.82
C LEU A 287 -18.69 -3.74 14.83
N GLY A 288 -18.93 -3.42 13.56
CA GLY A 288 -19.03 -4.39 12.47
C GLY A 288 -17.73 -5.21 12.31
N ILE A 289 -16.58 -4.58 12.41
CA ILE A 289 -15.27 -5.28 12.44
C ILE A 289 -15.20 -6.21 13.64
N GLY A 290 -15.57 -5.72 14.83
CA GLY A 290 -15.57 -6.50 16.08
C GLY A 290 -16.47 -7.74 16.01
N ILE A 291 -17.51 -7.73 15.18
CA ILE A 291 -18.42 -8.85 14.94
C ILE A 291 -17.90 -9.74 13.80
N THR A 292 -17.49 -9.14 12.69
CA THR A 292 -17.11 -9.85 11.47
C THR A 292 -15.83 -10.65 11.63
N LEU A 293 -14.80 -10.11 12.34
CA LEU A 293 -13.53 -10.83 12.52
C LEU A 293 -13.67 -12.13 13.33
N PRO A 294 -14.36 -12.16 14.50
CA PRO A 294 -14.62 -13.43 15.21
C PRO A 294 -15.46 -14.41 14.38
N LEU A 295 -16.46 -13.91 13.63
CA LEU A 295 -17.28 -14.74 12.76
C LEU A 295 -16.45 -15.38 11.64
N ALA A 296 -15.58 -14.61 10.98
CA ALA A 296 -14.65 -15.10 9.97
C ALA A 296 -13.64 -16.12 10.55
N ALA A 297 -13.11 -15.86 11.74
CA ALA A 297 -12.22 -16.79 12.43
C ALA A 297 -12.93 -18.08 12.83
N TRP A 298 -14.17 -18.02 13.28
CA TRP A 298 -15.01 -19.19 13.54
C TRP A 298 -15.26 -19.99 12.27
N ALA A 299 -15.63 -19.32 11.17
CA ALA A 299 -15.86 -19.95 9.87
C ALA A 299 -14.59 -20.65 9.34
N ALA A 300 -13.43 -20.00 9.43
CA ALA A 300 -12.15 -20.57 9.04
C ALA A 300 -11.83 -21.86 9.83
N ARG A 301 -12.05 -21.85 11.16
CA ARG A 301 -11.85 -23.03 12.02
C ARG A 301 -12.85 -24.14 11.68
N ARG A 302 -14.12 -23.80 11.49
CA ARG A 302 -15.20 -24.78 11.21
C ARG A 302 -15.02 -25.45 9.85
N ALA A 303 -14.54 -24.70 8.86
CA ALA A 303 -14.26 -25.20 7.52
C ALA A 303 -12.84 -25.81 7.38
N ARG A 304 -12.05 -25.88 8.46
CA ARG A 304 -10.68 -26.42 8.48
C ARG A 304 -9.77 -25.75 7.45
N PHE A 305 -9.74 -24.41 7.45
CA PHE A 305 -8.82 -23.65 6.60
C PHE A 305 -7.38 -23.76 7.12
N GLU A 306 -6.74 -24.91 6.87
CA GLU A 306 -5.46 -25.28 7.49
C GLU A 306 -4.32 -24.34 7.12
N THR A 307 -4.24 -23.87 5.87
CA THR A 307 -3.18 -22.96 5.40
C THR A 307 -3.20 -21.64 6.19
N LEU A 308 -4.37 -21.07 6.46
CA LEU A 308 -4.52 -19.86 7.25
C LEU A 308 -4.23 -20.11 8.73
N LEU A 309 -4.85 -21.14 9.29
CA LEU A 309 -4.76 -21.43 10.74
C LEU A 309 -3.36 -21.85 11.16
N SER A 310 -2.67 -22.67 10.37
CA SER A 310 -1.30 -23.08 10.65
C SER A 310 -0.32 -21.90 10.56
N GLY A 311 -0.49 -21.00 9.57
CA GLY A 311 0.32 -19.79 9.45
C GLY A 311 0.18 -18.87 10.67
N LEU A 312 -1.04 -18.62 11.11
CA LEU A 312 -1.31 -17.80 12.30
C LEU A 312 -0.83 -18.49 13.59
N SER A 313 -1.15 -19.77 13.77
CA SER A 313 -0.74 -20.55 14.95
C SER A 313 0.77 -20.58 15.12
N ASN A 314 1.51 -20.81 14.03
CA ASN A 314 2.97 -20.86 14.05
C ASN A 314 3.61 -19.50 14.40
N TYR A 315 3.00 -18.39 13.99
CA TYR A 315 3.45 -17.07 14.38
C TYR A 315 3.15 -16.76 15.86
N PHE A 316 1.92 -17.00 16.31
CA PHE A 316 1.50 -16.70 17.69
C PHE A 316 2.11 -17.63 18.74
N SER A 317 2.70 -18.77 18.36
CA SER A 317 3.45 -19.63 19.26
C SER A 317 4.81 -19.07 19.68
N GLN A 318 5.30 -18.02 18.96
CA GLN A 318 6.58 -17.38 19.29
C GLN A 318 6.42 -16.44 20.50
N THR A 319 7.39 -16.47 21.41
CA THR A 319 7.40 -15.61 22.60
C THR A 319 7.46 -14.13 22.19
N GLY A 320 6.50 -13.33 22.66
CA GLY A 320 6.44 -11.90 22.34
C GLY A 320 5.79 -11.55 21.00
N ALA A 321 5.31 -12.53 20.22
CA ALA A 321 4.73 -12.31 18.90
C ALA A 321 3.59 -11.27 18.90
N ALA A 322 2.70 -11.30 19.89
CA ALA A 322 1.61 -10.34 20.03
C ALA A 322 2.11 -8.91 20.26
N ALA A 323 3.16 -8.73 21.08
CA ALA A 323 3.75 -7.43 21.34
C ALA A 323 4.45 -6.88 20.07
N PHE A 324 5.21 -7.70 19.36
CA PHE A 324 5.82 -7.30 18.11
C PHE A 324 4.77 -6.94 17.06
N LEU A 325 3.67 -7.70 16.98
CA LEU A 325 2.58 -7.42 16.05
C LEU A 325 1.90 -6.09 16.37
N LEU A 326 1.59 -5.84 17.64
CA LEU A 326 1.02 -4.57 18.08
C LEU A 326 1.96 -3.40 17.75
N PHE A 327 3.26 -3.56 18.00
CA PHE A 327 4.27 -2.56 17.65
C PHE A 327 4.31 -2.30 16.13
N ILE A 328 4.25 -3.35 15.30
CA ILE A 328 4.22 -3.25 13.82
C ILE A 328 3.04 -2.38 13.37
N VAL A 329 1.86 -2.62 13.93
CA VAL A 329 0.66 -1.84 13.59
C VAL A 329 0.79 -0.39 14.07
N LEU A 330 1.19 -0.18 15.32
CA LEU A 330 1.30 1.15 15.93
C LEU A 330 2.39 2.01 15.30
N TYR A 331 3.53 1.42 14.92
CA TYR A 331 4.66 2.17 14.36
C TYR A 331 4.31 2.87 13.04
N LYS A 332 3.41 2.27 12.26
CA LYS A 332 2.93 2.87 11.02
C LYS A 332 1.66 3.72 11.18
N LEU A 333 1.06 3.73 12.37
CA LEU A 333 -0.21 4.40 12.60
C LEU A 333 -0.11 5.92 12.47
N GLY A 334 0.89 6.56 13.11
CA GLY A 334 1.05 8.02 13.08
C GLY A 334 1.32 8.56 11.67
N ASP A 335 2.20 7.88 10.94
CA ASP A 335 2.51 8.16 9.53
C ASP A 335 1.28 7.93 8.62
N ALA A 336 0.56 6.85 8.86
CA ALA A 336 -0.67 6.54 8.14
C ALA A 336 -1.78 7.56 8.39
N PHE A 337 -1.88 8.12 9.59
CA PHE A 337 -2.87 9.14 9.93
C PHE A 337 -2.70 10.39 9.07
N ALA A 338 -1.52 11.00 9.09
CA ALA A 338 -1.22 12.20 8.29
C ALA A 338 -1.28 11.89 6.78
N GLY A 339 -0.64 10.80 6.37
CA GLY A 339 -0.54 10.42 4.96
C GLY A 339 -1.86 10.01 4.31
N SER A 340 -2.85 9.51 5.09
CA SER A 340 -4.14 9.04 4.56
C SER A 340 -4.96 10.13 3.86
N LEU A 341 -4.85 11.37 4.29
CA LEU A 341 -5.62 12.51 3.79
C LEU A 341 -4.75 13.65 3.23
N MET A 342 -3.47 13.39 2.98
CA MET A 342 -2.54 14.41 2.46
C MET A 342 -3.05 15.02 1.15
N THR A 343 -3.51 14.20 0.21
CA THR A 343 -3.99 14.68 -1.10
C THR A 343 -5.22 15.59 -0.97
N PRO A 344 -6.31 15.19 -0.30
CA PRO A 344 -7.45 16.11 -0.11
C PRO A 344 -7.09 17.35 0.71
N PHE A 345 -6.20 17.27 1.68
CA PHE A 345 -5.70 18.44 2.40
C PHE A 345 -5.03 19.44 1.46
N LEU A 346 -4.08 18.99 0.64
CA LEU A 346 -3.34 19.87 -0.26
C LEU A 346 -4.23 20.47 -1.35
N LEU A 347 -5.12 19.69 -1.96
CA LEU A 347 -5.96 20.14 -3.08
C LEU A 347 -7.18 20.96 -2.61
N LYS A 348 -7.91 20.50 -1.58
CA LYS A 348 -9.18 21.13 -1.16
C LYS A 348 -8.96 22.23 -0.14
N SER A 349 -8.14 22.00 0.89
CA SER A 349 -7.97 22.93 1.99
C SER A 349 -6.93 24.00 1.70
N MET A 350 -5.77 23.58 1.16
CA MET A 350 -4.68 24.49 0.86
C MET A 350 -4.76 25.10 -0.55
N ALA A 351 -5.67 24.59 -1.40
CA ALA A 351 -5.87 25.04 -2.77
C ALA A 351 -4.57 25.08 -3.61
N PHE A 352 -3.66 24.10 -3.40
CA PHE A 352 -2.52 23.89 -4.30
C PHE A 352 -3.02 23.32 -5.62
N SER A 353 -2.33 23.70 -6.73
CA SER A 353 -2.68 23.15 -8.04
C SER A 353 -2.35 21.66 -8.13
N PRO A 354 -3.08 20.88 -8.93
CA PRO A 354 -2.75 19.47 -9.17
C PRO A 354 -1.34 19.27 -9.70
N ALA A 355 -0.87 20.16 -10.58
CA ALA A 355 0.51 20.12 -11.10
C ALA A 355 1.54 20.33 -10.00
N GLU A 356 1.34 21.33 -9.14
CA GLU A 356 2.22 21.61 -8.00
C GLU A 356 2.30 20.42 -7.04
N VAL A 357 1.15 19.84 -6.66
CA VAL A 357 1.09 18.64 -5.81
C VAL A 357 1.72 17.43 -6.51
N GLY A 358 1.49 17.27 -7.82
CA GLY A 358 2.09 16.19 -8.62
C GLY A 358 3.62 16.28 -8.63
N VAL A 359 4.17 17.45 -8.91
CA VAL A 359 5.61 17.67 -8.96
C VAL A 359 6.25 17.51 -7.57
N VAL A 360 5.74 18.22 -6.56
CA VAL A 360 6.36 18.23 -5.23
C VAL A 360 6.21 16.90 -4.52
N ASN A 361 5.01 16.36 -4.46
CA ASN A 361 4.76 15.15 -3.68
C ASN A 361 5.15 13.86 -4.42
N LYS A 362 4.94 13.80 -5.74
CA LYS A 362 5.14 12.56 -6.49
C LYS A 362 6.47 12.47 -7.21
N VAL A 363 6.98 13.58 -7.71
CA VAL A 363 8.30 13.56 -8.36
C VAL A 363 9.39 13.81 -7.34
N ILE A 364 9.42 15.00 -6.72
CA ILE A 364 10.47 15.38 -5.76
C ILE A 364 10.41 14.46 -4.52
N GLY A 365 9.22 14.29 -3.92
CA GLY A 365 9.03 13.49 -2.73
C GLY A 365 9.50 12.05 -2.88
N LEU A 366 9.28 11.43 -4.05
CA LEU A 366 9.74 10.06 -4.29
C LEU A 366 11.26 9.94 -4.26
N TRP A 367 11.97 10.87 -4.91
CA TRP A 367 13.44 10.88 -4.87
C TRP A 367 13.96 11.11 -3.45
N LEU A 368 13.30 11.96 -2.68
CA LEU A 368 13.63 12.19 -1.27
C LEU A 368 13.34 10.95 -0.41
N THR A 369 12.28 10.19 -0.70
CA THR A 369 12.02 8.91 -0.02
C THR A 369 13.14 7.90 -0.30
N ILE A 370 13.60 7.81 -1.57
CA ILE A 370 14.72 6.93 -1.93
C ILE A 370 16.01 7.38 -1.22
N GLY A 371 16.32 8.68 -1.29
CA GLY A 371 17.46 9.26 -0.57
C GLY A 371 17.38 9.02 0.94
N GLY A 372 16.21 9.21 1.52
CA GLY A 372 15.94 8.92 2.93
C GLY A 372 16.16 7.44 3.29
N ALA A 373 15.69 6.52 2.45
CA ALA A 373 15.90 5.08 2.68
C ALA A 373 17.38 4.70 2.62
N LEU A 374 18.14 5.25 1.67
CA LEU A 374 19.59 5.03 1.57
C LEU A 374 20.34 5.63 2.76
N LEU A 375 20.00 6.86 3.14
CA LEU A 375 20.58 7.53 4.30
C LEU A 375 20.24 6.78 5.60
N GLY A 376 18.98 6.37 5.77
CA GLY A 376 18.54 5.58 6.91
C GLY A 376 19.26 4.24 7.01
N GLY A 377 19.42 3.53 5.88
CA GLY A 377 20.20 2.29 5.81
C GLY A 377 21.67 2.52 6.21
N ALA A 378 22.32 3.56 5.70
CA ALA A 378 23.71 3.89 6.04
C ALA A 378 23.88 4.28 7.53
N LEU A 379 22.96 5.09 8.07
CA LEU A 379 22.99 5.49 9.48
C LEU A 379 22.73 4.29 10.43
N MET A 380 21.93 3.34 10.01
CA MET A 380 21.59 2.16 10.82
C MET A 380 22.83 1.30 11.13
N PHE A 381 23.86 1.26 10.26
CA PHE A 381 25.14 0.59 10.55
C PHE A 381 25.84 1.19 11.79
N LYS A 382 25.66 2.49 12.04
CA LYS A 382 26.27 3.17 13.20
C LYS A 382 25.37 3.21 14.43
N LEU A 383 24.07 3.33 14.22
CA LEU A 383 23.09 3.51 15.29
C LEU A 383 22.60 2.17 15.90
N GLY A 384 22.63 1.09 15.12
CA GLY A 384 21.92 -0.14 15.42
C GLY A 384 20.41 0.00 15.17
N LEU A 385 19.68 -1.12 15.16
CA LEU A 385 18.28 -1.19 14.79
C LEU A 385 17.37 -0.42 15.77
N TRP A 386 17.55 -0.63 17.08
CA TRP A 386 16.70 -0.01 18.08
C TRP A 386 16.78 1.53 18.06
N ARG A 387 18.01 2.08 18.03
CA ARG A 387 18.21 3.55 17.97
C ARG A 387 17.71 4.14 16.65
N ALA A 388 17.93 3.43 15.54
CA ALA A 388 17.44 3.84 14.24
C ALA A 388 15.90 3.92 14.22
N LEU A 389 15.21 2.88 14.68
CA LEU A 389 13.74 2.90 14.80
C LEU A 389 13.25 4.06 15.68
N LEU A 390 13.93 4.33 16.81
CA LEU A 390 13.54 5.42 17.71
C LEU A 390 13.75 6.79 17.07
N ILE A 391 14.95 7.07 16.54
CA ILE A 391 15.29 8.38 15.96
C ILE A 391 14.44 8.64 14.72
N PHE A 392 14.33 7.66 13.82
CA PHE A 392 13.55 7.83 12.60
C PHE A 392 12.05 7.89 12.87
N GLY A 393 11.56 7.17 13.89
CA GLY A 393 10.18 7.30 14.36
C GLY A 393 9.88 8.68 14.93
N VAL A 394 10.81 9.28 15.68
CA VAL A 394 10.69 10.67 16.16
C VAL A 394 10.71 11.65 14.99
N LEU A 395 11.57 11.45 13.99
CA LEU A 395 11.59 12.30 12.79
C LEU A 395 10.30 12.21 11.98
N GLN A 396 9.73 11.00 11.84
CA GLN A 396 8.41 10.83 11.20
C GLN A 396 7.30 11.50 12.00
N MET A 397 7.30 11.37 13.32
CA MET A 397 6.35 12.09 14.18
C MET A 397 6.51 13.61 14.03
N ALA A 398 7.74 14.12 13.98
CA ALA A 398 8.01 15.53 13.81
C ALA A 398 7.57 16.06 12.42
N SER A 399 7.56 15.23 11.37
CA SER A 399 7.07 15.62 10.04
C SER A 399 5.58 15.97 10.05
N ASN A 400 4.77 15.32 10.91
CA ASN A 400 3.35 15.65 11.09
C ASN A 400 3.16 17.08 11.64
N VAL A 401 4.10 17.58 12.46
CA VAL A 401 4.10 18.98 12.92
C VAL A 401 4.33 19.95 11.74
N GLY A 402 5.07 19.53 10.72
CA GLY A 402 5.21 20.29 9.48
C GLY A 402 3.88 20.51 8.76
N PHE A 403 3.03 19.49 8.68
CA PHE A 403 1.68 19.62 8.13
C PHE A 403 0.78 20.53 8.99
N TRP A 404 0.88 20.41 10.32
CA TRP A 404 0.19 21.33 11.22
C TRP A 404 0.61 22.78 10.95
N TRP A 405 1.91 23.03 10.85
CA TRP A 405 2.44 24.36 10.53
C TRP A 405 1.89 24.87 9.19
N LEU A 406 1.90 24.05 8.14
CA LEU A 406 1.35 24.41 6.83
C LEU A 406 -0.16 24.71 6.91
N ALA A 407 -0.92 23.95 7.70
CA ALA A 407 -2.36 24.17 7.89
C ALA A 407 -2.69 25.48 8.60
N VAL A 408 -1.79 25.96 9.49
CA VAL A 408 -1.96 27.23 10.25
C VAL A 408 -1.44 28.41 9.45
N SER A 409 -0.27 28.26 8.83
CA SER A 409 0.44 29.35 8.16
C SER A 409 -0.14 29.70 6.79
N GLY A 410 -0.74 28.71 6.11
CA GLY A 410 -1.25 28.90 4.77
C GLY A 410 -0.19 28.86 3.68
N LYS A 411 -0.61 29.12 2.44
CA LYS A 411 0.21 29.14 1.23
C LYS A 411 0.92 30.48 1.07
N GLY A 412 2.15 30.48 0.54
CA GLY A 412 2.88 31.69 0.14
C GLY A 412 3.72 32.33 1.23
N LEU A 413 3.86 31.70 2.41
CA LEU A 413 4.65 32.26 3.51
C LEU A 413 6.16 32.20 3.26
N MET A 414 6.62 31.19 2.52
CA MET A 414 8.04 31.01 2.20
C MET A 414 8.31 31.20 0.70
N PRO A 415 9.46 31.81 0.33
CA PRO A 415 9.85 31.91 -1.07
C PRO A 415 9.94 30.49 -1.68
N GLY A 416 9.30 30.31 -2.81
CA GLY A 416 9.26 29.05 -3.53
C GLY A 416 10.29 28.97 -4.64
N LEU A 417 10.21 27.87 -5.39
CA LEU A 417 10.96 27.65 -6.62
C LEU A 417 10.00 27.80 -7.81
N VAL A 418 10.54 28.23 -8.94
CA VAL A 418 9.78 28.22 -10.19
C VAL A 418 10.36 27.12 -11.08
N ILE A 419 9.55 26.14 -11.40
CA ILE A 419 9.91 25.10 -12.37
C ILE A 419 9.63 25.68 -13.76
N PRO A 420 10.65 25.77 -14.65
CA PRO A 420 10.47 26.30 -15.98
C PRO A 420 9.49 25.45 -16.78
N ALA A 421 8.81 26.08 -17.75
CA ALA A 421 7.99 25.36 -18.70
C ALA A 421 8.86 24.34 -19.47
N PHE A 422 8.32 23.14 -19.69
CA PHE A 422 8.99 22.11 -20.48
C PHE A 422 7.96 21.25 -21.23
N ASP A 423 8.39 20.66 -22.33
CA ASP A 423 7.59 19.74 -23.11
C ASP A 423 8.42 18.47 -23.37
N TRP A 424 8.08 17.41 -22.64
CA TRP A 424 8.65 16.08 -22.84
C TRP A 424 7.53 15.14 -23.29
N VAL A 425 7.30 15.00 -24.54
CA VAL A 425 6.32 14.09 -25.17
C VAL A 425 5.18 13.56 -24.28
N VAL A 426 5.51 13.05 -23.08
CA VAL A 426 4.58 12.44 -22.11
C VAL A 426 4.16 13.41 -21.00
N VAL A 427 5.03 14.35 -20.62
CA VAL A 427 4.76 15.32 -19.54
C VAL A 427 5.05 16.72 -20.05
N LYS A 428 4.06 17.58 -19.98
CA LYS A 428 4.16 18.98 -20.38
C LYS A 428 3.74 19.90 -19.24
N LEU A 429 4.59 20.89 -18.95
CA LEU A 429 4.22 22.07 -18.19
C LEU A 429 4.14 23.24 -19.16
N ALA A 430 2.92 23.73 -19.42
CA ALA A 430 2.66 24.74 -20.43
C ALA A 430 3.25 26.12 -20.06
N ALA A 431 3.36 26.40 -18.77
CA ALA A 431 3.93 27.65 -18.24
C ALA A 431 4.83 27.36 -17.03
N PRO A 432 5.73 28.29 -16.68
CA PRO A 432 6.51 28.18 -15.44
C PRO A 432 5.59 27.97 -14.25
N THR A 433 5.80 26.88 -13.50
CA THR A 433 4.95 26.50 -12.37
C THR A 433 5.61 26.92 -11.07
N PRO A 434 5.02 27.87 -10.33
CA PRO A 434 5.50 28.22 -9.01
C PRO A 434 5.25 27.06 -8.05
N VAL A 435 6.25 26.69 -7.28
CA VAL A 435 6.19 25.69 -6.21
C VAL A 435 6.36 26.42 -4.90
N ASP A 436 5.38 26.29 -4.01
CA ASP A 436 5.42 26.91 -2.69
C ASP A 436 6.56 26.33 -1.84
N GLY A 437 7.37 27.22 -1.23
CA GLY A 437 8.51 26.80 -0.43
C GLY A 437 8.11 26.07 0.86
N GLY A 438 7.00 26.44 1.47
CA GLY A 438 6.45 25.76 2.65
C GLY A 438 6.00 24.35 2.32
N LEU A 439 5.28 24.17 1.22
CA LEU A 439 4.89 22.85 0.71
C LEU A 439 6.12 21.98 0.44
N LEU A 440 7.11 22.55 -0.28
CA LEU A 440 8.34 21.82 -0.62
C LEU A 440 9.08 21.36 0.64
N MET A 441 9.23 22.23 1.64
CA MET A 441 9.92 21.92 2.89
C MET A 441 9.20 20.81 3.67
N VAL A 442 7.88 20.91 3.82
CA VAL A 442 7.08 19.92 4.58
C VAL A 442 7.10 18.56 3.89
N ILE A 443 6.88 18.52 2.58
CA ILE A 443 6.91 17.28 1.79
C ILE A 443 8.32 16.68 1.74
N ALA A 444 9.37 17.52 1.66
CA ALA A 444 10.74 17.04 1.68
C ALA A 444 11.08 16.37 3.02
N PHE A 445 10.71 16.99 4.13
CA PHE A 445 10.95 16.44 5.46
C PHE A 445 10.17 15.17 5.70
N GLU A 446 8.89 15.12 5.31
CA GLU A 446 8.02 13.95 5.42
C GLU A 446 8.58 12.77 4.61
N ASN A 447 8.93 12.97 3.34
CA ASN A 447 9.41 11.89 2.49
C ASN A 447 10.80 11.40 2.89
N LEU A 448 11.71 12.32 3.30
CA LEU A 448 13.04 11.94 3.77
C LEU A 448 12.96 11.12 5.07
N SER A 449 12.22 11.60 6.07
CA SER A 449 12.02 10.89 7.35
C SER A 449 11.23 9.59 7.16
N GLY A 450 10.21 9.59 6.30
CA GLY A 450 9.43 8.42 5.92
C GLY A 450 10.28 7.34 5.23
N GLY A 451 11.22 7.75 4.37
CA GLY A 451 12.19 6.85 3.75
C GLY A 451 13.12 6.20 4.77
N MET A 452 13.71 7.01 5.67
CA MET A 452 14.57 6.51 6.76
C MET A 452 13.82 5.53 7.67
N GLY A 453 12.63 5.91 8.14
CA GLY A 453 11.79 5.08 9.00
C GLY A 453 11.36 3.79 8.32
N THR A 454 11.07 3.81 7.02
CA THR A 454 10.72 2.62 6.25
C THR A 454 11.89 1.65 6.13
N ALA A 455 13.12 2.15 5.91
CA ALA A 455 14.32 1.30 5.86
C ALA A 455 14.55 0.56 7.19
N ALA A 456 14.49 1.28 8.32
CA ALA A 456 14.64 0.69 9.64
C ALA A 456 13.50 -0.30 9.98
N PHE A 457 12.27 0.04 9.61
CA PHE A 457 11.11 -0.81 9.83
C PHE A 457 11.18 -2.12 9.02
N LEU A 458 11.60 -2.06 7.77
CA LEU A 458 11.81 -3.26 6.95
C LEU A 458 12.92 -4.16 7.51
N ALA A 459 14.02 -3.55 7.99
CA ALA A 459 15.08 -4.28 8.67
C ALA A 459 14.55 -4.98 9.94
N PHE A 460 13.71 -4.30 10.71
CA PHE A 460 13.04 -4.88 11.88
C PHE A 460 12.15 -6.06 11.49
N LEU A 461 11.30 -5.93 10.46
CA LEU A 461 10.47 -7.05 10.00
C LEU A 461 11.31 -8.25 9.57
N MET A 462 12.41 -8.01 8.86
CA MET A 462 13.34 -9.09 8.44
C MET A 462 13.99 -9.79 9.64
N SER A 463 14.34 -9.03 10.70
CA SER A 463 14.96 -9.60 11.90
C SER A 463 14.00 -10.49 12.71
N LEU A 464 12.69 -10.33 12.53
CA LEU A 464 11.68 -11.19 13.16
C LEU A 464 11.42 -12.49 12.39
N CYS A 465 11.91 -12.61 11.16
CA CYS A 465 11.63 -13.77 10.32
C CYS A 465 12.61 -14.93 10.60
N ASN A 466 12.08 -16.13 10.76
CA ASN A 466 12.89 -17.34 10.83
C ASN A 466 13.45 -17.69 9.44
N GLN A 467 14.75 -18.01 9.33
CA GLN A 467 15.42 -18.33 8.07
C GLN A 467 14.76 -19.48 7.26
N ARG A 468 14.04 -20.39 7.93
CA ARG A 468 13.32 -21.49 7.26
C ARG A 468 12.01 -21.07 6.59
N PHE A 469 11.36 -19.97 7.06
CA PHE A 469 10.03 -19.55 6.61
C PHE A 469 9.99 -18.05 6.29
N THR A 470 11.10 -17.48 5.90
CA THR A 470 11.28 -16.03 5.73
C THR A 470 10.22 -15.40 4.83
N ALA A 471 9.92 -16.01 3.68
CA ALA A 471 8.96 -15.44 2.72
C ALA A 471 7.55 -15.39 3.31
N THR A 472 7.06 -16.48 3.90
CA THR A 472 5.71 -16.55 4.48
C THR A 472 5.55 -15.62 5.68
N GLN A 473 6.53 -15.63 6.58
CA GLN A 473 6.49 -14.78 7.78
C GLN A 473 6.62 -13.30 7.42
N PHE A 474 7.52 -12.94 6.51
CA PHE A 474 7.64 -11.56 6.03
C PHE A 474 6.36 -11.07 5.35
N ALA A 475 5.74 -11.90 4.50
CA ALA A 475 4.47 -11.57 3.87
C ALA A 475 3.36 -11.33 4.91
N LEU A 476 3.28 -12.16 5.94
CA LEU A 476 2.33 -12.00 7.05
C LEU A 476 2.58 -10.70 7.82
N LEU A 477 3.81 -10.44 8.25
CA LEU A 477 4.18 -9.23 8.99
C LEU A 477 3.95 -7.96 8.17
N SER A 478 4.28 -7.97 6.87
CA SER A 478 4.04 -6.85 5.97
C SER A 478 2.54 -6.62 5.71
N ALA A 479 1.73 -7.67 5.68
CA ALA A 479 0.28 -7.56 5.63
C ALA A 479 -0.27 -6.86 6.87
N PHE A 480 0.19 -7.23 8.07
CA PHE A 480 -0.19 -6.55 9.31
C PHE A 480 0.28 -5.10 9.36
N ALA A 481 1.47 -4.79 8.81
CA ALA A 481 1.95 -3.41 8.70
C ALA A 481 1.03 -2.53 7.82
N SER A 482 0.32 -3.11 6.86
CA SER A 482 -0.63 -2.38 6.02
C SER A 482 -2.00 -2.19 6.66
N VAL A 483 -2.34 -2.96 7.71
CA VAL A 483 -3.62 -2.82 8.45
C VAL A 483 -3.79 -1.39 8.95
N GLY A 484 -2.81 -0.84 9.68
CA GLY A 484 -2.87 0.51 10.21
C GLY A 484 -3.16 1.56 9.14
N ARG A 485 -2.58 1.40 7.94
CA ARG A 485 -2.73 2.34 6.83
C ARG A 485 -4.14 2.35 6.22
N VAL A 486 -4.77 1.19 6.09
CA VAL A 486 -6.09 1.07 5.44
C VAL A 486 -7.22 1.45 6.40
N TRP A 487 -7.13 1.01 7.65
CA TRP A 487 -8.21 1.20 8.63
C TRP A 487 -8.25 2.59 9.26
N VAL A 488 -7.17 3.36 9.16
CA VAL A 488 -7.09 4.73 9.68
C VAL A 488 -7.93 5.71 8.87
N GLY A 489 -8.10 5.48 7.56
CA GLY A 489 -8.71 6.45 6.66
C GLY A 489 -10.09 6.95 7.08
N PRO A 490 -11.06 6.07 7.42
CA PRO A 490 -12.38 6.50 7.90
C PRO A 490 -12.30 7.38 9.14
N LEU A 491 -11.50 6.98 10.15
CA LEU A 491 -11.31 7.76 11.37
C LEU A 491 -10.65 9.11 11.06
N ALA A 492 -9.62 9.13 10.22
CA ALA A 492 -8.94 10.34 9.81
C ALA A 492 -9.90 11.31 9.09
N GLY A 493 -10.75 10.79 8.18
CA GLY A 493 -11.73 11.58 7.44
C GLY A 493 -12.74 12.28 8.36
N VAL A 494 -13.34 11.51 9.25
CA VAL A 494 -14.32 12.05 10.20
C VAL A 494 -13.69 13.04 11.19
N LEU A 495 -12.48 12.75 11.68
CA LEU A 495 -11.75 13.66 12.56
C LEU A 495 -11.38 14.97 11.85
N ALA A 496 -10.80 14.89 10.65
CA ALA A 496 -10.40 16.09 9.91
C ALA A 496 -11.57 17.04 9.66
N GLU A 497 -12.76 16.52 9.35
CA GLU A 497 -13.98 17.33 9.21
C GLU A 497 -14.52 17.84 10.54
N SER A 498 -14.37 17.08 11.63
CA SER A 498 -14.92 17.43 12.94
C SER A 498 -14.13 18.51 13.66
N ILE A 499 -12.79 18.42 13.62
CA ILE A 499 -11.91 19.27 14.43
C ILE A 499 -11.05 20.22 13.58
N GLY A 500 -11.14 20.12 12.25
CA GLY A 500 -10.33 20.89 11.30
C GLY A 500 -8.90 20.40 11.18
N TRP A 501 -8.21 20.85 10.13
CA TRP A 501 -6.89 20.35 9.76
C TRP A 501 -5.79 20.60 10.78
N PRO A 502 -5.67 21.81 11.41
CA PRO A 502 -4.62 22.03 12.40
C PRO A 502 -4.71 21.06 13.58
N ALA A 503 -5.91 20.89 14.15
CA ALA A 503 -6.13 19.98 15.27
C ALA A 503 -5.93 18.51 14.84
N PHE A 504 -6.35 18.15 13.62
CA PHE A 504 -6.15 16.81 13.05
C PHE A 504 -4.66 16.43 12.99
N PHE A 505 -3.77 17.32 12.52
CA PHE A 505 -2.32 17.03 12.47
C PHE A 505 -1.68 16.95 13.85
N ILE A 506 -2.19 17.67 14.86
CA ILE A 506 -1.78 17.47 16.25
C ILE A 506 -2.17 16.06 16.74
N VAL A 507 -3.42 15.65 16.46
CA VAL A 507 -3.88 14.29 16.81
C VAL A 507 -3.02 13.22 16.12
N SER A 508 -2.67 13.40 14.84
CA SER A 508 -1.80 12.47 14.12
C SER A 508 -0.40 12.37 14.75
N THR A 509 0.12 13.49 15.24
CA THR A 509 1.40 13.54 15.96
C THR A 509 1.32 12.78 17.28
N ILE A 510 0.26 13.00 18.05
CA ILE A 510 0.02 12.29 19.32
C ILE A 510 -0.18 10.77 19.09
N ALA A 511 -0.84 10.38 18.00
CA ALA A 511 -1.07 8.99 17.64
C ALA A 511 0.23 8.19 17.36
N ALA A 512 1.35 8.85 17.12
CA ALA A 512 2.66 8.20 16.98
C ALA A 512 3.33 7.88 18.33
N LEU A 513 2.95 8.57 19.42
CA LEU A 513 3.59 8.41 20.75
C LEU A 513 3.48 6.99 21.31
N PRO A 514 2.34 6.27 21.23
CA PRO A 514 2.23 4.90 21.74
C PRO A 514 3.26 3.95 21.14
N ALA A 515 3.57 4.10 19.84
CA ALA A 515 4.58 3.29 19.17
C ALA A 515 5.99 3.54 19.74
N LEU A 516 6.34 4.81 19.93
CA LEU A 516 7.65 5.18 20.50
C LEU A 516 7.78 4.74 21.96
N ALA A 517 6.71 4.89 22.75
CA ALA A 517 6.66 4.38 24.13
C ALA A 517 6.81 2.86 24.18
N MET A 518 6.12 2.15 23.28
CA MET A 518 6.23 0.70 23.16
C MET A 518 7.63 0.25 22.72
N LEU A 519 8.25 0.96 21.78
CA LEU A 519 9.62 0.71 21.34
C LEU A 519 10.62 0.89 22.49
N TRP A 520 10.40 1.89 23.34
CA TRP A 520 11.21 2.10 24.54
C TRP A 520 11.04 0.95 25.54
N TRP A 521 9.81 0.50 25.76
CA TRP A 521 9.52 -0.63 26.63
C TRP A 521 10.16 -1.92 26.11
N MET A 522 10.11 -2.16 24.80
CA MET A 522 10.65 -3.36 24.13
C MET A 522 12.16 -3.26 23.83
N ARG A 523 12.87 -2.24 24.35
CA ARG A 523 14.28 -1.98 23.99
C ARG A 523 15.21 -3.18 24.11
N ALA A 524 15.03 -4.01 25.16
CA ALA A 524 15.85 -5.20 25.37
C ALA A 524 15.60 -6.26 24.31
N SER A 525 14.33 -6.52 24.00
CA SER A 525 13.92 -7.51 22.99
C SER A 525 14.36 -7.10 21.57
N VAL A 526 14.26 -5.81 21.22
CA VAL A 526 14.68 -5.32 19.90
C VAL A 526 16.21 -5.34 19.76
N ARG A 527 16.96 -4.99 20.83
CA ARG A 527 18.42 -5.12 20.81
C ARG A 527 18.91 -6.56 20.74
N ALA A 528 18.18 -7.50 21.31
CA ALA A 528 18.50 -8.92 21.19
C ALA A 528 18.34 -9.47 19.76
N LEU A 529 17.59 -8.78 18.88
CA LEU A 529 17.49 -9.12 17.45
C LEU A 529 18.73 -8.66 16.66
N GLU A 530 19.59 -7.82 17.23
CA GLU A 530 20.83 -7.35 16.60
C GLU A 530 22.02 -8.28 16.87
N ALA A 531 21.92 -9.16 17.89
CA ALA A 531 22.95 -10.11 18.28
C ALA A 531 22.86 -11.41 17.49
#